data_820bbd8293207a7c0aa98deb38062d72
#
_entry.id   820bbd8293207a7c0aa98deb38062d72
#
_cell.length_a   1.000
_cell.length_b   1.000
_cell.length_c   1.000
_cell.angle_alpha   90.00
_cell.angle_beta   90.00
_cell.angle_gamma   90.00
#
_symmetry.space_group_name_H-M   'P 1'
#
loop_
_entity.id
_entity.type
_entity.pdbx_description
1 polymer ?
#
loop_
_entity_poly.entity_id
_entity_poly.type
_entity_poly.pdbx_seq_one_letter_code
_entity_poly.pdbx_strand_id
1 'polypeptide(L)'
;MVRVSERVWVDARDRGLQYGDGLFETMRVRRNTVRLLDLHMERLALGCRRLSLPHPPFLRLRRELAAHARQRQEGVLKLIVTRGVGPRGYRPSGRERGMRVISLHPLSRKARTPAPVPVQLRVCDMRLGVNHTLAGLKTLNRLESVLARAEWSDPRIWEGLMRDTEDNFVCGTMSNVFVRRGDVLATPLLDRCGIAGVMRRWVLEQAGGLGLRTQECRLRWRHLEQAEEVFMTNAVVGIVSVGVIRHGRLCAPVPEQRTALELRRRLELL
;
A
#
# COMPACT_ATOMS: atom_id res chain seq x y z
N MET A 1 13.78 -13.46 -21.40
CA MET A 1 14.85 -12.65 -20.73
C MET A 1 14.20 -11.31 -20.36
N VAL A 2 13.92 -11.09 -19.07
CA VAL A 2 13.35 -9.80 -18.62
C VAL A 2 14.55 -8.87 -18.39
N ARG A 3 14.78 -7.93 -19.30
CA ARG A 3 15.78 -6.88 -19.08
C ARG A 3 15.21 -5.87 -18.09
N VAL A 4 15.94 -5.53 -17.05
CA VAL A 4 15.73 -4.31 -16.26
C VAL A 4 16.15 -3.15 -17.17
N SER A 5 15.23 -2.72 -18.04
CA SER A 5 15.41 -1.51 -18.81
C SER A 5 14.48 -0.44 -18.22
N GLU A 6 14.94 0.80 -18.17
CA GLU A 6 14.09 1.94 -17.78
C GLU A 6 12.96 2.17 -18.81
N ARG A 7 13.03 1.50 -19.96
CA ARG A 7 12.04 1.57 -21.04
C ARG A 7 11.54 0.18 -21.36
N VAL A 8 10.22 0.02 -21.37
CA VAL A 8 9.51 -1.21 -21.73
C VAL A 8 8.49 -0.86 -22.81
N TRP A 9 8.44 -1.62 -23.88
CA TRP A 9 7.40 -1.50 -24.90
C TRP A 9 6.13 -2.21 -24.42
N VAL A 10 5.02 -1.50 -24.46
CA VAL A 10 3.69 -2.01 -24.13
C VAL A 10 2.82 -1.85 -25.38
N ASP A 11 2.09 -2.89 -25.76
CA ASP A 11 1.14 -2.80 -26.87
C ASP A 11 0.05 -1.80 -26.50
N ALA A 12 -0.29 -0.88 -27.42
CA ALA A 12 -1.33 0.11 -27.20
C ALA A 12 -2.71 -0.50 -26.93
N ARG A 13 -2.91 -1.77 -27.30
CA ARG A 13 -4.14 -2.54 -27.01
C ARG A 13 -4.11 -3.26 -25.66
N ASP A 14 -3.04 -3.11 -24.87
CA ASP A 14 -3.01 -3.69 -23.52
C ASP A 14 -4.11 -3.09 -22.64
N ARG A 15 -4.94 -3.95 -22.07
CA ARG A 15 -6.11 -3.56 -21.29
C ARG A 15 -5.74 -2.86 -19.97
N GLY A 16 -4.56 -3.18 -19.43
CA GLY A 16 -4.03 -2.45 -18.26
C GLY A 16 -3.71 -1.01 -18.59
N LEU A 17 -3.17 -0.74 -19.79
CA LEU A 17 -2.92 0.61 -20.29
C LEU A 17 -4.23 1.36 -20.58
N GLN A 18 -5.19 0.70 -21.26
CA GLN A 18 -6.42 1.35 -21.71
C GLN A 18 -7.46 1.56 -20.58
N TYR A 19 -7.57 0.60 -19.65
CA TYR A 19 -8.68 0.54 -18.68
C TYR A 19 -8.23 0.41 -17.22
N GLY A 20 -6.92 0.31 -16.97
CA GLY A 20 -6.45 -0.05 -15.64
C GLY A 20 -6.77 -1.50 -15.26
N ASP A 21 -7.05 -2.38 -16.25
CA ASP A 21 -7.41 -3.78 -16.04
C ASP A 21 -6.19 -4.61 -15.64
N GLY A 22 -5.82 -4.48 -14.36
CA GLY A 22 -4.62 -5.08 -13.81
C GLY A 22 -4.35 -4.71 -12.35
N LEU A 23 -3.27 -5.24 -11.85
CA LEU A 23 -2.81 -5.14 -10.47
C LEU A 23 -1.34 -4.69 -10.45
N PHE A 24 -0.90 -4.15 -9.31
CA PHE A 24 0.52 -3.90 -9.11
C PHE A 24 0.97 -4.20 -7.69
N GLU A 25 2.25 -4.52 -7.55
CA GLU A 25 2.95 -4.65 -6.29
C GLU A 25 4.12 -3.68 -6.22
N THR A 26 4.42 -3.19 -5.02
CA THR A 26 5.59 -2.36 -4.74
C THR A 26 6.25 -2.93 -3.51
N MET A 27 7.43 -3.49 -3.70
CA MET A 27 8.12 -4.33 -2.71
C MET A 27 9.45 -3.70 -2.33
N ARG A 28 9.76 -3.67 -1.05
CA ARG A 28 11.09 -3.27 -0.56
C ARG A 28 12.09 -4.38 -0.84
N VAL A 29 13.20 -4.03 -1.46
CA VAL A 29 14.40 -4.87 -1.50
C VAL A 29 15.32 -4.43 -0.37
N ARG A 30 15.76 -5.38 0.46
CA ARG A 30 16.74 -5.19 1.54
C ARG A 30 17.66 -6.39 1.58
N ARG A 31 18.97 -6.16 1.71
CA ARG A 31 19.97 -7.23 1.71
C ARG A 31 19.81 -8.20 0.53
N ASN A 32 19.58 -7.67 -0.67
CA ASN A 32 19.36 -8.42 -1.92
C ASN A 32 18.13 -9.36 -1.89
N THR A 33 17.20 -9.20 -0.94
CA THR A 33 15.98 -9.98 -0.82
C THR A 33 14.74 -9.10 -0.86
N VAL A 34 13.61 -9.67 -1.29
CA VAL A 34 12.30 -8.98 -1.26
C VAL A 34 11.67 -9.20 0.10
N ARG A 35 11.46 -8.11 0.84
CA ARG A 35 10.78 -8.17 2.14
C ARG A 35 9.33 -8.59 2.00
N LEU A 36 8.88 -9.55 2.83
CA LEU A 36 7.49 -10.05 2.86
C LEU A 36 7.00 -10.56 1.49
N LEU A 37 7.87 -11.20 0.71
CA LEU A 37 7.56 -11.68 -0.62
C LEU A 37 6.31 -12.56 -0.64
N ASP A 38 6.15 -13.46 0.34
CA ASP A 38 5.00 -14.37 0.41
C ASP A 38 3.67 -13.62 0.51
N LEU A 39 3.59 -12.63 1.39
CA LEU A 39 2.38 -11.80 1.55
C LEU A 39 2.07 -11.00 0.29
N HIS A 40 3.10 -10.53 -0.44
CA HIS A 40 2.91 -9.87 -1.73
C HIS A 40 2.34 -10.81 -2.79
N MET A 41 2.87 -12.04 -2.85
CA MET A 41 2.40 -13.05 -3.80
C MET A 41 0.98 -13.52 -3.49
N GLU A 42 0.63 -13.70 -2.22
CA GLU A 42 -0.73 -14.05 -1.80
C GLU A 42 -1.73 -12.96 -2.15
N ARG A 43 -1.40 -11.67 -1.90
CA ARG A 43 -2.26 -10.55 -2.28
C ARG A 43 -2.45 -10.47 -3.79
N LEU A 44 -1.38 -10.63 -4.56
CA LEU A 44 -1.45 -10.67 -6.02
C LEU A 44 -2.34 -11.81 -6.51
N ALA A 45 -2.18 -13.01 -5.94
CA ALA A 45 -3.00 -14.17 -6.30
C ALA A 45 -4.49 -13.95 -5.97
N LEU A 46 -4.79 -13.38 -4.81
CA LEU A 46 -6.16 -12.99 -4.44
C LEU A 46 -6.74 -11.98 -5.45
N GLY A 47 -5.96 -10.96 -5.81
CA GLY A 47 -6.38 -9.95 -6.78
C GLY A 47 -6.63 -10.54 -8.16
N CYS A 48 -5.75 -11.41 -8.65
CA CYS A 48 -5.93 -12.11 -9.93
C CYS A 48 -7.23 -12.93 -9.93
N ARG A 49 -7.51 -13.67 -8.86
CA ARG A 49 -8.78 -14.43 -8.74
C ARG A 49 -10.01 -13.51 -8.77
N ARG A 50 -10.01 -12.45 -7.94
CA ARG A 50 -11.17 -11.52 -7.83
C ARG A 50 -11.46 -10.77 -9.13
N LEU A 51 -10.42 -10.43 -9.91
CA LEU A 51 -10.57 -9.76 -11.21
C LEU A 51 -10.62 -10.73 -12.39
N SER A 52 -10.56 -12.04 -12.14
CA SER A 52 -10.46 -13.06 -13.20
C SER A 52 -9.37 -12.75 -14.22
N LEU A 53 -8.21 -12.27 -13.73
CA LEU A 53 -7.03 -12.03 -14.57
C LEU A 53 -6.34 -13.34 -14.93
N PRO A 54 -5.70 -13.44 -16.11
CA PRO A 54 -4.83 -14.55 -16.41
C PRO A 54 -3.78 -14.74 -15.31
N HIS A 55 -3.73 -15.92 -14.71
CA HIS A 55 -2.80 -16.19 -13.61
C HIS A 55 -1.37 -16.21 -14.10
N PRO A 56 -0.47 -15.36 -13.57
CA PRO A 56 0.95 -15.49 -13.88
C PRO A 56 1.47 -16.81 -13.31
N PRO A 57 2.50 -17.42 -13.94
CA PRO A 57 3.13 -18.62 -13.39
C PRO A 57 3.88 -18.26 -12.09
N PHE A 58 3.20 -18.35 -10.95
CA PHE A 58 3.65 -17.82 -9.65
C PHE A 58 5.02 -18.32 -9.22
N LEU A 59 5.35 -19.58 -9.43
CA LEU A 59 6.69 -20.12 -9.09
C LEU A 59 7.79 -19.46 -9.92
N ARG A 60 7.54 -19.26 -11.21
CA ARG A 60 8.47 -18.54 -12.11
C ARG A 60 8.57 -17.07 -11.72
N LEU A 61 7.43 -16.43 -11.44
CA LEU A 61 7.40 -15.03 -11.02
C LEU A 61 8.20 -14.79 -9.74
N ARG A 62 8.07 -15.67 -8.74
CA ARG A 62 8.89 -15.61 -7.51
C ARG A 62 10.39 -15.67 -7.81
N ARG A 63 10.82 -16.58 -8.70
CA ARG A 63 12.23 -16.68 -9.14
C ARG A 63 12.70 -15.42 -9.84
N GLU A 64 11.89 -14.86 -10.74
CA GLU A 64 12.16 -13.61 -11.44
C GLU A 64 12.32 -12.44 -10.45
N LEU A 65 11.40 -12.27 -9.50
CA LEU A 65 11.48 -11.22 -8.47
C LEU A 65 12.72 -11.37 -7.59
N ALA A 66 13.05 -12.59 -7.16
CA ALA A 66 14.27 -12.86 -6.39
C ALA A 66 15.54 -12.56 -7.20
N ALA A 67 15.58 -12.91 -8.48
CA ALA A 67 16.71 -12.61 -9.34
C ALA A 67 16.93 -11.10 -9.54
N HIS A 68 15.83 -10.32 -9.66
CA HIS A 68 15.92 -8.86 -9.71
C HIS A 68 16.38 -8.26 -8.37
N ALA A 69 15.89 -8.78 -7.24
CA ALA A 69 16.29 -8.29 -5.93
C ALA A 69 17.80 -8.47 -5.68
N ARG A 70 18.42 -9.54 -6.17
CA ARG A 70 19.87 -9.79 -6.05
C ARG A 70 20.75 -8.73 -6.70
N GLN A 71 20.20 -7.95 -7.62
CA GLN A 71 20.97 -6.92 -8.36
C GLN A 71 21.20 -5.65 -7.52
N ARG A 72 20.58 -5.53 -6.33
CA ARG A 72 20.68 -4.31 -5.52
C ARG A 72 20.48 -4.64 -4.04
N GLN A 73 21.40 -4.17 -3.20
CA GLN A 73 21.26 -4.34 -1.73
C GLN A 73 20.02 -3.67 -1.17
N GLU A 74 19.70 -2.48 -1.68
CA GLU A 74 18.59 -1.65 -1.22
C GLU A 74 17.84 -1.09 -2.42
N GLY A 75 16.52 -1.26 -2.47
CA GLY A 75 15.75 -0.77 -3.61
C GLY A 75 14.25 -0.95 -3.45
N VAL A 76 13.54 -0.60 -4.50
CA VAL A 76 12.11 -0.82 -4.65
C VAL A 76 11.88 -1.63 -5.92
N LEU A 77 11.29 -2.78 -5.78
CA LEU A 77 10.86 -3.63 -6.87
C LEU A 77 9.38 -3.36 -7.14
N LYS A 78 9.04 -2.94 -8.36
CA LYS A 78 7.66 -2.76 -8.79
C LYS A 78 7.31 -3.84 -9.79
N LEU A 79 6.19 -4.50 -9.55
CA LEU A 79 5.57 -5.46 -10.46
C LEU A 79 4.23 -4.90 -10.92
N ILE A 80 3.98 -4.90 -12.21
CA ILE A 80 2.67 -4.64 -12.82
C ILE A 80 2.23 -5.92 -13.51
N VAL A 81 0.96 -6.30 -13.31
CA VAL A 81 0.33 -7.42 -14.00
C VAL A 81 -0.95 -6.90 -14.63
N THR A 82 -1.08 -7.07 -15.95
CA THR A 82 -2.30 -6.69 -16.68
C THR A 82 -2.99 -7.92 -17.24
N ARG A 83 -4.23 -7.75 -17.68
CA ARG A 83 -4.92 -8.78 -18.46
C ARG A 83 -4.23 -9.07 -19.78
N GLY A 84 -3.44 -8.11 -20.31
CA GLY A 84 -2.77 -8.20 -21.60
C GLY A 84 -3.60 -7.59 -22.73
N VAL A 85 -3.20 -7.91 -23.95
CA VAL A 85 -3.87 -7.42 -25.18
C VAL A 85 -5.22 -8.09 -25.35
N GLY A 86 -6.24 -7.29 -25.63
CA GLY A 86 -7.60 -7.77 -25.84
C GLY A 86 -8.35 -6.99 -26.92
N PRO A 87 -9.61 -7.38 -27.22
CA PRO A 87 -10.45 -6.66 -28.16
C PRO A 87 -10.84 -5.28 -27.61
N ARG A 88 -11.36 -4.42 -28.49
CA ARG A 88 -11.94 -3.12 -28.10
C ARG A 88 -13.17 -3.35 -27.21
N GLY A 89 -13.40 -2.42 -26.30
CA GLY A 89 -14.52 -2.45 -25.36
C GLY A 89 -14.20 -3.17 -24.05
N TYR A 90 -15.14 -3.11 -23.10
CA TYR A 90 -14.88 -3.55 -21.73
C TYR A 90 -14.93 -5.06 -21.53
N ARG A 91 -15.64 -5.81 -22.37
CA ARG A 91 -15.78 -7.28 -22.24
C ARG A 91 -14.46 -7.98 -22.56
N PRO A 92 -13.85 -8.71 -21.60
CA PRO A 92 -12.72 -9.58 -21.90
C PRO A 92 -13.15 -10.74 -22.81
N SER A 93 -12.24 -11.20 -23.67
CA SER A 93 -12.48 -12.36 -24.54
C SER A 93 -12.30 -13.69 -23.82
N GLY A 94 -11.60 -13.69 -22.68
CA GLY A 94 -11.17 -14.88 -21.96
C GLY A 94 -9.96 -15.59 -22.58
N ARG A 95 -9.39 -15.06 -23.67
CA ARG A 95 -8.21 -15.61 -24.37
C ARG A 95 -6.97 -14.72 -24.21
N GLU A 96 -7.07 -13.65 -23.44
CA GLU A 96 -5.97 -12.73 -23.23
C GLU A 96 -4.78 -13.44 -22.55
N ARG A 97 -3.58 -13.10 -23.02
CA ARG A 97 -2.32 -13.52 -22.39
C ARG A 97 -1.86 -12.38 -21.49
N GLY A 98 -1.92 -12.59 -20.18
CA GLY A 98 -1.50 -11.59 -19.20
C GLY A 98 -0.07 -11.11 -19.46
N MET A 99 0.13 -9.80 -19.33
CA MET A 99 1.44 -9.17 -19.39
C MET A 99 1.93 -8.91 -17.96
N ARG A 100 3.25 -8.97 -17.75
CA ARG A 100 3.89 -8.51 -16.53
C ARG A 100 5.10 -7.63 -16.82
N VAL A 101 5.23 -6.57 -16.04
CA VAL A 101 6.39 -5.67 -16.09
C VAL A 101 7.03 -5.66 -14.71
N ILE A 102 8.33 -5.93 -14.64
CA ILE A 102 9.13 -5.87 -13.41
C ILE A 102 10.15 -4.76 -13.59
N SER A 103 10.21 -3.84 -12.63
CA SER A 103 11.20 -2.77 -12.61
C SER A 103 11.82 -2.63 -11.23
N LEU A 104 13.14 -2.39 -11.19
CA LEU A 104 13.91 -2.19 -9.96
C LEU A 104 14.39 -0.74 -9.90
N HIS A 105 14.00 -0.05 -8.86
CA HIS A 105 14.31 1.37 -8.65
C HIS A 105 15.20 1.56 -7.42
N PRO A 106 16.04 2.61 -7.41
CA PRO A 106 16.73 3.02 -6.20
C PRO A 106 15.73 3.46 -5.13
N LEU A 107 16.10 3.27 -3.89
CA LEU A 107 15.31 3.77 -2.79
C LEU A 107 15.41 5.30 -2.73
N SER A 108 14.27 5.98 -2.59
CA SER A 108 14.27 7.42 -2.37
C SER A 108 14.94 7.79 -1.04
N ARG A 109 15.50 9.00 -0.95
CA ARG A 109 16.13 9.50 0.29
C ARG A 109 15.17 9.43 1.49
N LYS A 110 13.89 9.78 1.30
CA LYS A 110 12.85 9.71 2.35
C LYS A 110 12.58 8.26 2.83
N ALA A 111 12.81 7.27 1.99
CA ALA A 111 12.56 5.88 2.33
C ALA A 111 13.80 5.16 2.89
N ARG A 112 15.00 5.75 2.77
CA ARG A 112 16.25 5.21 3.34
C ARG A 112 16.38 5.47 4.82
N THR A 113 15.94 6.65 5.27
CA THR A 113 16.02 7.05 6.66
C THR A 113 14.61 6.95 7.25
N PRO A 114 14.36 6.09 8.25
CA PRO A 114 13.13 6.18 9.03
C PRO A 114 13.00 7.62 9.51
N ALA A 115 11.82 8.21 9.39
CA ALA A 115 11.61 9.55 9.92
C ALA A 115 12.01 9.53 11.41
N PRO A 116 13.08 10.26 11.82
CA PRO A 116 13.59 10.23 13.19
C PRO A 116 12.62 10.90 14.17
N VAL A 117 11.66 11.64 13.67
CA VAL A 117 10.62 12.38 14.40
C VAL A 117 9.25 11.94 13.91
N PRO A 118 8.20 11.98 14.77
CA PRO A 118 6.84 11.75 14.35
C PRO A 118 6.46 12.70 13.22
N VAL A 119 5.78 12.15 12.20
CA VAL A 119 5.40 12.92 11.02
C VAL A 119 4.07 13.64 11.24
N GLN A 120 3.86 14.69 10.43
CA GLN A 120 2.59 15.38 10.34
C GLN A 120 1.76 14.82 9.18
N LEU A 121 0.47 14.57 9.45
CA LEU A 121 -0.54 14.25 8.45
C LEU A 121 -1.49 15.43 8.24
N ARG A 122 -2.07 15.50 7.03
CA ARG A 122 -3.29 16.27 6.77
C ARG A 122 -4.45 15.33 6.45
N VAL A 123 -5.68 15.78 6.62
CA VAL A 123 -6.84 15.11 6.04
C VAL A 123 -7.06 15.66 4.63
N CYS A 124 -7.24 14.74 3.66
CA CYS A 124 -7.49 15.10 2.27
C CYS A 124 -8.95 15.51 2.07
N ASP A 125 -9.17 16.42 1.11
CA ASP A 125 -10.49 16.80 0.64
C ASP A 125 -11.07 15.75 -0.31
N MET A 126 -10.20 15.13 -1.13
CA MET A 126 -10.55 14.00 -1.99
C MET A 126 -11.12 12.84 -1.19
N ARG A 127 -12.29 12.34 -1.63
CA ARG A 127 -12.96 11.18 -1.03
C ARG A 127 -12.74 9.93 -1.88
N LEU A 128 -12.64 8.78 -1.22
CA LEU A 128 -12.62 7.49 -1.88
C LEU A 128 -14.04 7.06 -2.27
N GLY A 129 -14.24 6.72 -3.53
CA GLY A 129 -15.47 6.10 -3.99
C GLY A 129 -15.69 4.72 -3.37
N VAL A 130 -16.94 4.41 -3.06
CA VAL A 130 -17.33 3.10 -2.53
C VAL A 130 -17.49 2.10 -3.67
N ASN A 131 -16.73 1.01 -3.61
CA ASN A 131 -16.84 -0.11 -4.52
C ASN A 131 -16.47 -1.42 -3.81
N HIS A 132 -17.46 -2.15 -3.31
CA HIS A 132 -17.26 -3.41 -2.57
C HIS A 132 -16.52 -4.48 -3.38
N THR A 133 -16.71 -4.50 -4.71
CA THR A 133 -16.04 -5.46 -5.60
C THR A 133 -14.55 -5.19 -5.71
N LEU A 134 -14.11 -3.93 -5.66
CA LEU A 134 -12.70 -3.54 -5.78
C LEU A 134 -12.02 -3.29 -4.43
N ALA A 135 -12.80 -3.21 -3.35
CA ALA A 135 -12.29 -2.95 -2.00
C ALA A 135 -11.19 -3.93 -1.60
N GLY A 136 -10.11 -3.42 -1.03
CA GLY A 136 -8.93 -4.19 -0.61
C GLY A 136 -7.94 -4.50 -1.74
N LEU A 137 -8.34 -4.42 -3.02
CA LEU A 137 -7.47 -4.74 -4.15
C LEU A 137 -6.48 -3.62 -4.47
N LYS A 138 -5.27 -4.02 -4.91
CA LYS A 138 -4.23 -3.09 -5.38
C LYS A 138 -4.25 -3.01 -6.91
N THR A 139 -5.36 -2.44 -7.44
CA THR A 139 -5.58 -2.25 -8.88
C THR A 139 -4.71 -1.14 -9.46
N LEU A 140 -4.62 -1.04 -10.78
CA LEU A 140 -3.92 0.05 -11.48
C LEU A 140 -4.67 1.40 -11.42
N ASN A 141 -5.95 1.40 -11.08
CA ASN A 141 -6.79 2.61 -10.97
C ASN A 141 -6.45 3.37 -9.69
N ARG A 142 -5.57 4.39 -9.77
CA ARG A 142 -5.07 5.17 -8.61
C ARG A 142 -5.30 6.67 -8.74
N LEU A 143 -6.22 7.12 -9.59
CA LEU A 143 -6.48 8.55 -9.78
C LEU A 143 -6.89 9.26 -8.49
N GLU A 144 -7.73 8.64 -7.65
CA GLU A 144 -8.10 9.19 -6.34
C GLU A 144 -6.86 9.48 -5.46
N SER A 145 -5.92 8.54 -5.43
CA SER A 145 -4.65 8.73 -4.67
C SER A 145 -3.76 9.81 -5.29
N VAL A 146 -3.75 9.94 -6.63
CA VAL A 146 -3.01 10.99 -7.35
C VAL A 146 -3.59 12.36 -7.06
N LEU A 147 -4.92 12.51 -7.16
CA LEU A 147 -5.63 13.76 -6.89
C LEU A 147 -5.46 14.17 -5.41
N ALA A 148 -5.69 13.23 -4.49
CA ALA A 148 -5.47 13.50 -3.07
C ALA A 148 -4.02 13.95 -2.80
N ARG A 149 -3.00 13.27 -3.38
CA ARG A 149 -1.59 13.66 -3.17
C ARG A 149 -1.26 15.03 -3.75
N ALA A 150 -1.96 15.48 -4.78
CA ALA A 150 -1.78 16.80 -5.39
C ALA A 150 -2.30 17.97 -4.53
N GLU A 151 -3.08 17.70 -3.47
CA GLU A 151 -3.68 18.75 -2.62
C GLU A 151 -2.66 19.54 -1.78
N TRP A 152 -1.40 19.10 -1.67
CA TRP A 152 -0.38 19.81 -0.89
C TRP A 152 1.01 19.71 -1.48
N SER A 153 1.76 20.79 -1.30
CA SER A 153 3.20 20.90 -1.60
C SER A 153 4.06 21.15 -0.36
N ASP A 154 3.43 21.40 0.80
CA ASP A 154 4.13 21.64 2.06
C ASP A 154 4.99 20.41 2.45
N PRO A 155 6.34 20.53 2.51
CA PRO A 155 7.23 19.41 2.82
C PRO A 155 7.11 18.91 4.26
N ARG A 156 6.48 19.67 5.16
CA ARG A 156 6.22 19.27 6.55
C ARG A 156 5.13 18.20 6.63
N ILE A 157 4.20 18.19 5.66
CA ILE A 157 3.14 17.17 5.57
C ILE A 157 3.73 15.93 4.89
N TRP A 158 3.83 14.86 5.65
CA TRP A 158 4.39 13.61 5.16
C TRP A 158 3.41 12.81 4.30
N GLU A 159 2.13 12.78 4.73
CA GLU A 159 1.07 12.00 4.07
C GLU A 159 -0.30 12.67 4.25
N GLY A 160 -1.22 12.38 3.30
CA GLY A 160 -2.63 12.75 3.38
C GLY A 160 -3.49 11.57 3.80
N LEU A 161 -4.32 11.77 4.83
CA LEU A 161 -5.27 10.78 5.32
C LEU A 161 -6.60 10.92 4.56
N MET A 162 -7.04 9.87 3.90
CA MET A 162 -8.23 9.84 3.05
C MET A 162 -9.44 9.24 3.77
N ARG A 163 -10.61 9.75 3.42
CA ARG A 163 -11.92 9.28 3.92
C ARG A 163 -12.77 8.73 2.77
N ASP A 164 -13.73 7.88 3.10
CA ASP A 164 -14.81 7.52 2.18
C ASP A 164 -15.89 8.61 2.11
N THR A 165 -16.93 8.38 1.31
CA THR A 165 -18.06 9.29 1.15
C THR A 165 -18.92 9.47 2.41
N GLU A 166 -18.74 8.62 3.44
CA GLU A 166 -19.44 8.70 4.72
C GLU A 166 -18.53 9.23 5.85
N ASP A 167 -17.43 9.90 5.53
CA ASP A 167 -16.45 10.44 6.49
C ASP A 167 -15.73 9.41 7.36
N ASN A 168 -15.72 8.13 6.96
CA ASN A 168 -14.84 7.17 7.61
C ASN A 168 -13.42 7.32 7.10
N PHE A 169 -12.44 7.40 7.98
CA PHE A 169 -11.03 7.31 7.59
C PHE A 169 -10.69 5.90 7.12
N VAL A 170 -10.01 5.81 5.98
CA VAL A 170 -9.75 4.54 5.31
C VAL A 170 -8.25 4.24 5.20
N CYS A 171 -7.46 5.18 4.69
CA CYS A 171 -6.04 4.98 4.44
C CYS A 171 -5.33 6.31 4.18
N GLY A 172 -4.01 6.30 4.03
CA GLY A 172 -3.26 7.37 3.41
C GLY A 172 -3.28 7.24 1.88
N THR A 173 -2.69 8.23 1.16
CA THR A 173 -2.61 8.17 -0.31
C THR A 173 -1.76 6.98 -0.79
N MET A 174 -0.81 6.50 0.05
CA MET A 174 0.07 5.35 -0.25
C MET A 174 0.28 4.40 0.94
N SER A 175 -0.50 4.54 2.02
CA SER A 175 -0.28 3.85 3.30
C SER A 175 -1.60 3.42 3.95
N ASN A 176 -1.52 2.47 4.91
CA ASN A 176 -2.62 2.16 5.81
C ASN A 176 -2.39 2.85 7.16
N VAL A 177 -3.47 3.10 7.89
CA VAL A 177 -3.45 3.76 9.21
C VAL A 177 -3.82 2.78 10.32
N PHE A 178 -3.15 2.93 11.45
CA PHE A 178 -3.44 2.26 12.71
C PHE A 178 -3.60 3.29 13.82
N VAL A 179 -4.52 3.01 14.74
CA VAL A 179 -4.83 3.83 15.90
C VAL A 179 -4.81 2.95 17.15
N ARG A 180 -4.01 3.30 18.16
CA ARG A 180 -3.98 2.60 19.43
C ARG A 180 -4.66 3.42 20.52
N ARG A 181 -5.46 2.74 21.34
CA ARG A 181 -6.01 3.24 22.59
C ARG A 181 -6.04 2.11 23.60
N GLY A 182 -5.30 2.26 24.71
CA GLY A 182 -5.09 1.18 25.67
C GLY A 182 -4.43 -0.04 25.00
N ASP A 183 -5.04 -1.19 25.18
CA ASP A 183 -4.63 -2.48 24.59
C ASP A 183 -5.24 -2.73 23.20
N VAL A 184 -6.07 -1.82 22.68
CA VAL A 184 -6.72 -1.99 21.36
C VAL A 184 -5.91 -1.29 20.27
N LEU A 185 -5.56 -2.06 19.24
CA LEU A 185 -4.97 -1.57 18.00
C LEU A 185 -6.02 -1.65 16.89
N ALA A 186 -6.61 -0.50 16.58
CA ALA A 186 -7.66 -0.37 15.56
C ALA A 186 -7.06 0.00 14.20
N THR A 187 -7.68 -0.50 13.14
CA THR A 187 -7.40 -0.13 11.74
C THR A 187 -8.70 -0.10 10.94
N PRO A 188 -8.79 0.70 9.87
CA PRO A 188 -10.00 0.75 9.06
C PRO A 188 -10.42 -0.60 8.47
N LEU A 189 -11.72 -0.86 8.53
CA LEU A 189 -12.36 -1.92 7.76
C LEU A 189 -12.30 -1.56 6.26
N LEU A 190 -11.80 -2.47 5.42
CA LEU A 190 -11.55 -2.25 4.00
C LEU A 190 -12.54 -3.04 3.11
N ASP A 191 -13.80 -3.04 3.47
CA ASP A 191 -14.89 -3.74 2.78
C ASP A 191 -15.56 -2.90 1.69
N ARG A 192 -15.32 -1.58 1.66
CA ARG A 192 -15.96 -0.62 0.76
C ARG A 192 -14.99 0.05 -0.21
N CYS A 193 -13.78 0.33 0.22
CA CYS A 193 -12.72 0.96 -0.55
C CYS A 193 -11.37 0.78 0.16
N GLY A 194 -10.29 1.36 -0.39
CA GLY A 194 -8.94 1.25 0.15
C GLY A 194 -8.20 0.00 -0.33
N ILE A 195 -6.96 -0.17 0.16
CA ILE A 195 -6.08 -1.29 -0.21
C ILE A 195 -5.69 -2.07 1.05
N ALA A 196 -5.89 -3.38 1.05
CA ALA A 196 -5.38 -4.28 2.08
C ALA A 196 -3.84 -4.42 1.96
N GLY A 197 -3.12 -3.57 2.69
CA GLY A 197 -1.66 -3.48 2.64
C GLY A 197 -0.99 -4.74 3.20
N VAL A 198 0.12 -5.15 2.56
CA VAL A 198 0.96 -6.24 3.07
C VAL A 198 1.53 -5.89 4.46
N MET A 199 2.00 -4.66 4.65
CA MET A 199 2.43 -4.20 5.98
C MET A 199 1.28 -4.11 6.98
N ARG A 200 0.06 -3.75 6.54
CA ARG A 200 -1.11 -3.79 7.41
C ARG A 200 -1.36 -5.19 7.93
N ARG A 201 -1.34 -6.19 7.03
CA ARG A 201 -1.50 -7.60 7.41
C ARG A 201 -0.41 -8.04 8.38
N TRP A 202 0.85 -7.76 8.08
CA TRP A 202 1.97 -8.08 8.94
C TRP A 202 1.83 -7.48 10.35
N VAL A 203 1.40 -6.20 10.46
CA VAL A 203 1.16 -5.56 11.77
C VAL A 203 0.05 -6.27 12.55
N LEU A 204 -1.05 -6.64 11.89
CA LEU A 204 -2.15 -7.38 12.53
C LEU A 204 -1.66 -8.74 13.07
N GLU A 205 -0.80 -9.44 12.32
CA GLU A 205 -0.21 -10.71 12.73
C GLU A 205 0.78 -10.54 13.91
N GLN A 206 1.45 -9.37 14.03
CA GLN A 206 2.40 -9.11 15.11
C GLN A 206 1.76 -8.59 16.41
N ALA A 207 0.56 -8.02 16.34
CA ALA A 207 -0.08 -7.30 17.43
C ALA A 207 -0.27 -8.14 18.70
N GLY A 208 -0.68 -9.41 18.56
CA GLY A 208 -0.86 -10.34 19.70
C GLY A 208 0.42 -10.54 20.50
N GLY A 209 1.58 -10.63 19.83
CA GLY A 209 2.90 -10.73 20.48
C GLY A 209 3.36 -9.44 21.18
N LEU A 210 2.58 -8.35 21.09
CA LEU A 210 2.76 -7.09 21.81
C LEU A 210 1.71 -6.90 22.92
N GLY A 211 0.87 -7.89 23.18
CA GLY A 211 -0.25 -7.78 24.11
C GLY A 211 -1.40 -6.91 23.63
N LEU A 212 -1.49 -6.68 22.30
CA LEU A 212 -2.52 -5.84 21.72
C LEU A 212 -3.63 -6.68 21.08
N ARG A 213 -4.87 -6.30 21.31
CA ARG A 213 -6.06 -6.81 20.62
C ARG A 213 -6.29 -6.00 19.35
N THR A 214 -6.42 -6.66 18.21
CA THR A 214 -6.70 -6.00 16.95
C THR A 214 -8.18 -5.79 16.71
N GLN A 215 -8.55 -4.64 16.14
CA GLN A 215 -9.91 -4.32 15.76
C GLN A 215 -9.95 -3.69 14.36
N GLU A 216 -10.69 -4.29 13.44
CA GLU A 216 -11.03 -3.67 12.17
C GLU A 216 -12.40 -2.97 12.31
N CYS A 217 -12.44 -1.65 12.15
CA CYS A 217 -13.66 -0.87 12.41
C CYS A 217 -13.75 0.38 11.52
N ARG A 218 -14.89 1.08 11.57
CA ARG A 218 -15.05 2.41 10.95
C ARG A 218 -14.38 3.46 11.84
N LEU A 219 -13.27 4.03 11.36
CA LEU A 219 -12.59 5.11 12.06
C LEU A 219 -13.23 6.45 11.72
N ARG A 220 -13.50 7.27 12.74
CA ARG A 220 -14.02 8.64 12.68
C ARG A 220 -13.03 9.59 13.35
N TRP A 221 -13.22 10.90 13.19
CA TRP A 221 -12.36 11.93 13.78
C TRP A 221 -12.14 11.72 15.27
N ARG A 222 -13.21 11.42 16.04
CA ARG A 222 -13.12 11.13 17.47
C ARG A 222 -12.12 10.04 17.86
N HIS A 223 -11.92 9.04 16.98
CA HIS A 223 -10.95 7.97 17.26
C HIS A 223 -9.51 8.46 17.11
N LEU A 224 -9.28 9.45 16.24
CA LEU A 224 -7.97 10.08 16.07
C LEU A 224 -7.69 11.05 17.22
N GLU A 225 -8.70 11.81 17.69
CA GLU A 225 -8.57 12.71 18.83
C GLU A 225 -8.28 11.98 20.14
N GLN A 226 -8.86 10.81 20.32
CA GLN A 226 -8.69 9.98 21.52
C GLN A 226 -7.54 8.98 21.42
N ALA A 227 -6.79 9.01 20.31
CA ALA A 227 -5.70 8.09 20.09
C ALA A 227 -4.51 8.39 21.01
N GLU A 228 -3.99 7.37 21.65
CA GLU A 228 -2.70 7.46 22.34
C GLU A 228 -1.56 7.37 21.32
N GLU A 229 -1.73 6.55 20.28
CA GLU A 229 -0.75 6.37 19.23
C GLU A 229 -1.42 6.21 17.86
N VAL A 230 -0.86 6.87 16.85
CA VAL A 230 -1.23 6.69 15.43
C VAL A 230 0.03 6.42 14.63
N PHE A 231 -0.01 5.46 13.72
CA PHE A 231 1.07 5.23 12.78
C PHE A 231 0.56 4.81 11.42
N MET A 232 1.36 5.11 10.40
CA MET A 232 1.11 4.75 9.01
C MET A 232 2.02 3.60 8.58
N THR A 233 1.54 2.79 7.64
CA THR A 233 2.32 1.64 7.15
C THR A 233 2.28 1.50 5.64
N ASN A 234 3.42 1.20 5.02
CA ASN A 234 3.47 0.66 3.66
C ASN A 234 4.69 -0.26 3.46
N ALA A 235 4.70 -1.02 2.38
CA ALA A 235 5.71 -2.04 2.14
C ALA A 235 7.13 -1.46 1.89
N VAL A 236 7.26 -0.20 1.50
CA VAL A 236 8.55 0.44 1.17
C VAL A 236 9.19 1.07 2.40
N VAL A 237 8.46 1.97 3.08
CA VAL A 237 8.99 2.71 4.25
C VAL A 237 8.80 1.96 5.57
N GLY A 238 7.97 0.92 5.58
CA GLY A 238 7.65 0.17 6.79
C GLY A 238 6.60 0.91 7.62
N ILE A 239 6.94 1.26 8.85
CA ILE A 239 6.05 1.86 9.86
C ILE A 239 6.53 3.27 10.17
N VAL A 240 5.62 4.22 10.19
CA VAL A 240 5.91 5.64 10.41
C VAL A 240 5.00 6.20 11.50
N SER A 241 5.59 6.63 12.61
CA SER A 241 4.86 7.25 13.72
C SER A 241 4.32 8.62 13.34
N VAL A 242 3.09 8.91 13.74
CA VAL A 242 2.42 10.19 13.52
C VAL A 242 2.49 11.02 14.81
N GLY A 243 2.82 12.30 14.71
CA GLY A 243 2.84 13.23 15.83
C GLY A 243 1.64 14.17 15.85
N VAL A 244 1.10 14.48 14.68
CA VAL A 244 -0.05 15.38 14.58
C VAL A 244 -0.84 15.13 13.30
N ILE A 245 -2.18 15.22 13.41
CA ILE A 245 -3.10 15.15 12.27
C ILE A 245 -3.86 16.47 12.18
N ARG A 246 -3.85 17.12 11.03
CA ARG A 246 -4.53 18.39 10.77
C ARG A 246 -5.72 18.21 9.81
N HIS A 247 -6.84 18.83 10.17
CA HIS A 247 -8.05 18.88 9.36
C HIS A 247 -8.65 20.28 9.41
N GLY A 248 -8.30 21.13 8.46
CA GLY A 248 -8.62 22.56 8.51
C GLY A 248 -8.05 23.19 9.78
N ARG A 249 -8.93 23.73 10.65
CA ARG A 249 -8.54 24.29 11.96
C ARG A 249 -8.43 23.23 13.07
N LEU A 250 -8.94 22.01 12.84
CA LEU A 250 -8.85 20.93 13.82
C LEU A 250 -7.44 20.33 13.84
N CYS A 251 -7.01 19.95 15.03
CA CYS A 251 -5.70 19.35 15.25
C CYS A 251 -5.81 18.23 16.28
N ALA A 252 -5.36 17.03 15.92
CA ALA A 252 -5.26 15.90 16.82
C ALA A 252 -3.77 15.60 17.09
N PRO A 253 -3.21 16.01 18.24
CA PRO A 253 -1.86 15.61 18.65
C PRO A 253 -1.85 14.12 19.01
N VAL A 254 -0.74 13.45 18.73
CA VAL A 254 -0.55 12.02 19.02
C VAL A 254 0.63 11.88 19.99
N PRO A 255 0.39 11.55 21.26
CA PRO A 255 1.42 11.65 22.30
C PRO A 255 2.44 10.52 22.31
N GLU A 256 2.07 9.30 21.88
CA GLU A 256 2.91 8.12 22.01
C GLU A 256 3.38 7.52 20.69
N GLN A 257 4.46 6.70 20.75
CA GLN A 257 5.06 6.05 19.59
C GLN A 257 5.59 4.65 19.91
N ARG A 258 5.24 4.12 21.07
CA ARG A 258 5.81 2.89 21.63
C ARG A 258 5.59 1.67 20.73
N THR A 259 4.35 1.48 20.26
CA THR A 259 3.97 0.35 19.40
C THR A 259 4.69 0.41 18.05
N ALA A 260 4.71 1.59 17.42
CA ALA A 260 5.37 1.77 16.13
C ALA A 260 6.88 1.50 16.21
N LEU A 261 7.55 1.92 17.28
CA LEU A 261 8.96 1.68 17.49
C LEU A 261 9.26 0.20 17.68
N GLU A 262 8.46 -0.51 18.47
CA GLU A 262 8.65 -1.94 18.69
C GLU A 262 8.39 -2.75 17.41
N LEU A 263 7.34 -2.43 16.66
CA LEU A 263 7.06 -3.05 15.37
C LEU A 263 8.18 -2.77 14.36
N ARG A 264 8.80 -1.57 14.38
CA ARG A 264 9.97 -1.29 13.54
C ARG A 264 11.15 -2.19 13.88
N ARG A 265 11.46 -2.37 15.17
CA ARG A 265 12.54 -3.27 15.62
C ARG A 265 12.33 -4.69 15.09
N ARG A 266 11.12 -5.23 15.22
CA ARG A 266 10.77 -6.54 14.67
C ARG A 266 10.91 -6.62 13.15
N LEU A 267 10.50 -5.57 12.44
CA LEU A 267 10.60 -5.47 10.98
C LEU A 267 12.06 -5.40 10.49
N GLU A 268 12.98 -4.88 11.30
CA GLU A 268 14.40 -4.81 10.97
C GLU A 268 15.11 -6.17 11.07
N LEU A 269 14.53 -7.13 11.74
CA LEU A 269 15.02 -8.50 11.81
C LEU A 269 14.72 -9.32 10.55
N LEU A 270 13.77 -8.85 9.70
CA LEU A 270 13.45 -9.41 8.38
C LEU A 270 14.38 -8.82 7.31
#